data_9fa3e79960bee556fd44e9a43a760d44
#
_entry.id   9fa3e79960bee556fd44e9a43a760d44
#
_cell.length_a   1.000
_cell.length_b   1.000
_cell.length_c   1.000
_cell.angle_alpha   90.00
_cell.angle_beta   90.00
_cell.angle_gamma   90.00
#
_symmetry.space_group_name_H-M   'P 1'
#
loop_
_entity.id
_entity.type
_entity.pdbx_description
1 polymer ?
#
loop_
_entity_poly.entity_id
_entity_poly.type
_entity_poly.pdbx_seq_one_letter_code
_entity_poly.pdbx_strand_id
1 'polypeptide(L)'
;MATTTGSRLAGRMKPVLHVLTGPTAVGKTGWALRWAERHGAEIVSCDSLLFYRGMDLGTAKPTAAERARVPHHLIDVRDVADPMDITDYLRMARTAVDDIVARGRPVLVTGGSGFYLKSFFAPVADNVEVPAALRAEVSALALAEAVARLHVLNSAGLGALDVANLRRVTRALERCLASGRTLAELAADFARQPAPFAGWSVFLTRLDRPPADLEARIKARVATMLRDGLVEEVRRLRKAGLEQNPSATKAIGYREVLAVLEGRGSEADLAFEIARNTRALVKKQRTWFRTQLPPHRVVGADVLADVDELFAPA
;
A
#
# COMPACT_ATOMS: atom_id res chain seq x y z
N MET A 1 8.67 56.30 26.37
CA MET A 1 7.56 55.64 25.60
C MET A 1 8.17 54.42 24.89
N ALA A 2 7.96 53.25 25.44
CA ALA A 2 8.44 52.01 24.85
C ALA A 2 7.25 51.33 24.15
N THR A 3 7.33 51.23 22.82
CA THR A 3 6.34 50.53 21.99
C THR A 3 6.69 49.08 21.97
N THR A 4 5.90 48.30 22.71
CA THR A 4 5.97 46.83 22.72
C THR A 4 5.33 46.30 21.45
N THR A 5 6.14 45.85 20.50
CA THR A 5 5.68 45.17 19.30
C THR A 5 5.33 43.72 19.66
N GLY A 6 4.07 43.46 19.90
CA GLY A 6 3.52 42.13 20.14
C GLY A 6 3.58 41.31 18.84
N SER A 7 4.57 40.43 18.73
CA SER A 7 4.60 39.38 17.70
C SER A 7 3.44 38.43 17.94
N ARG A 8 2.34 38.58 17.18
CA ARG A 8 1.28 37.57 17.08
C ARG A 8 1.89 36.32 16.43
N LEU A 9 2.14 35.30 17.23
CA LEU A 9 2.32 33.93 16.75
C LEU A 9 1.01 33.50 16.08
N ALA A 10 0.88 33.80 14.80
CA ALA A 10 -0.15 33.19 13.97
C ALA A 10 0.06 31.68 14.04
N GLY A 11 -0.81 30.95 14.69
CA GLY A 11 -0.79 29.50 14.78
C GLY A 11 -0.68 28.92 13.37
N ARG A 12 0.47 28.36 13.05
CA ARG A 12 0.73 27.75 11.73
C ARG A 12 -0.29 26.63 11.55
N MET A 13 -1.25 26.80 10.66
CA MET A 13 -2.23 25.76 10.34
C MET A 13 -1.46 24.48 9.94
N LYS A 14 -1.87 23.35 10.51
CA LYS A 14 -1.26 22.08 10.13
C LYS A 14 -1.48 21.82 8.66
N PRO A 15 -0.45 21.38 7.92
CA PRO A 15 -0.65 20.99 6.53
C PRO A 15 -1.67 19.84 6.43
N VAL A 16 -2.39 19.78 5.32
CA VAL A 16 -3.50 18.86 5.10
C VAL A 16 -3.12 17.77 4.13
N LEU A 17 -3.45 16.53 4.49
CA LEU A 17 -3.41 15.37 3.61
C LEU A 17 -4.83 14.85 3.38
N HIS A 18 -5.23 14.72 2.12
CA HIS A 18 -6.43 14.01 1.74
C HIS A 18 -6.07 12.57 1.38
N VAL A 19 -6.80 11.61 1.94
CA VAL A 19 -6.56 10.19 1.71
C VAL A 19 -7.82 9.52 1.22
N LEU A 20 -7.80 8.99 0.00
CA LEU A 20 -8.91 8.28 -0.63
C LEU A 20 -8.58 6.80 -0.75
N THR A 21 -9.31 5.96 -0.03
CA THR A 21 -9.13 4.52 -0.08
C THR A 21 -10.43 3.77 -0.40
N GLY A 22 -10.34 2.47 -0.48
CA GLY A 22 -11.47 1.57 -0.72
C GLY A 22 -11.01 0.30 -1.41
N PRO A 23 -11.88 -0.72 -1.52
CA PRO A 23 -11.52 -1.99 -2.13
C PRO A 23 -11.17 -1.84 -3.63
N THR A 24 -10.52 -2.86 -4.18
CA THR A 24 -10.29 -2.91 -5.64
C THR A 24 -11.63 -2.87 -6.39
N ALA A 25 -11.63 -2.35 -7.61
CA ALA A 25 -12.78 -2.14 -8.47
C ALA A 25 -13.85 -1.12 -7.98
N VAL A 26 -13.68 -0.47 -6.82
CA VAL A 26 -14.65 0.52 -6.30
C VAL A 26 -14.74 1.80 -7.14
N GLY A 27 -13.71 2.12 -7.94
CA GLY A 27 -13.66 3.32 -8.79
C GLY A 27 -12.82 4.46 -8.24
N LYS A 28 -11.89 4.19 -7.31
CA LYS A 28 -10.99 5.20 -6.71
C LYS A 28 -10.30 6.11 -7.73
N THR A 29 -9.72 5.53 -8.78
CA THR A 29 -8.94 6.29 -9.78
C THR A 29 -9.75 7.39 -10.41
N GLY A 30 -10.97 7.10 -10.88
CA GLY A 30 -11.83 8.11 -11.50
C GLY A 30 -12.25 9.22 -10.54
N TRP A 31 -12.54 8.89 -9.27
CA TRP A 31 -12.86 9.90 -8.26
C TRP A 31 -11.63 10.72 -7.86
N ALA A 32 -10.46 10.09 -7.70
CA ALA A 32 -9.22 10.76 -7.38
C ALA A 32 -8.80 11.76 -8.46
N LEU A 33 -8.89 11.37 -9.73
CA LEU A 33 -8.57 12.24 -10.86
C LEU A 33 -9.48 13.46 -10.90
N ARG A 34 -10.80 13.29 -10.85
CA ARG A 34 -11.74 14.42 -10.88
C ARG A 34 -11.55 15.38 -9.71
N TRP A 35 -11.32 14.83 -8.50
CA TRP A 35 -11.06 15.67 -7.32
C TRP A 35 -9.74 16.43 -7.47
N ALA A 36 -8.68 15.74 -7.89
CA ALA A 36 -7.38 16.36 -8.05
C ALA A 36 -7.37 17.45 -9.13
N GLU A 37 -8.07 17.24 -10.24
CA GLU A 37 -8.25 18.27 -11.28
C GLU A 37 -8.96 19.50 -10.76
N ARG A 38 -10.08 19.31 -10.06
CA ARG A 38 -10.88 20.43 -9.52
C ARG A 38 -10.10 21.26 -8.51
N HIS A 39 -9.30 20.61 -7.66
CA HIS A 39 -8.57 21.28 -6.58
C HIS A 39 -7.11 21.61 -6.91
N GLY A 40 -6.64 21.33 -8.13
CA GLY A 40 -5.24 21.53 -8.50
C GLY A 40 -4.27 20.67 -7.70
N ALA A 41 -4.75 19.52 -7.19
CA ALA A 41 -3.96 18.62 -6.35
C ALA A 41 -3.06 17.70 -7.17
N GLU A 42 -2.05 17.13 -6.51
CA GLU A 42 -1.23 16.06 -7.06
C GLU A 42 -1.49 14.75 -6.31
N ILE A 43 -1.39 13.63 -7.02
CA ILE A 43 -1.73 12.31 -6.50
C ILE A 43 -0.47 11.56 -6.06
N VAL A 44 -0.46 11.05 -4.82
CA VAL A 44 0.56 10.12 -4.32
C VAL A 44 -0.04 8.72 -4.25
N SER A 45 0.53 7.78 -5.02
CA SER A 45 0.06 6.40 -5.05
C SER A 45 0.36 5.68 -3.74
N CYS A 46 -0.66 4.99 -3.21
CA CYS A 46 -0.56 4.09 -2.06
C CYS A 46 -1.01 2.67 -2.47
N ASP A 47 -0.48 2.19 -3.59
CA ASP A 47 -0.72 0.84 -4.09
C ASP A 47 0.61 0.11 -4.29
N SER A 48 0.73 -1.07 -3.69
CA SER A 48 1.97 -1.84 -3.63
C SER A 48 2.46 -2.41 -4.97
N LEU A 49 1.66 -2.31 -6.03
CA LEU A 49 1.99 -2.85 -7.34
C LEU A 49 2.19 -1.76 -8.40
N LEU A 50 1.66 -0.56 -8.20
CA LEU A 50 1.84 0.54 -9.15
C LEU A 50 3.28 1.06 -9.20
N PHE A 51 4.11 0.69 -8.24
CA PHE A 51 5.54 1.05 -8.19
C PHE A 51 6.34 0.49 -9.36
N TYR A 52 5.92 -0.70 -9.87
CA TYR A 52 6.72 -1.48 -10.80
C TYR A 52 6.44 -1.11 -12.24
N ARG A 53 7.51 -0.78 -12.99
CA ARG A 53 7.43 -0.50 -14.43
C ARG A 53 6.90 -1.72 -15.19
N GLY A 54 5.98 -1.46 -16.11
CA GLY A 54 5.42 -2.47 -16.99
C GLY A 54 4.36 -3.38 -16.35
N MET A 55 4.06 -3.26 -15.05
CA MET A 55 2.90 -3.89 -14.40
C MET A 55 1.69 -2.97 -14.58
N ASP A 56 1.10 -2.93 -15.77
CA ASP A 56 0.13 -1.91 -16.15
C ASP A 56 -1.31 -2.46 -16.18
N LEU A 57 -1.54 -3.50 -16.97
CA LEU A 57 -2.87 -4.08 -17.16
C LEU A 57 -3.38 -4.79 -15.92
N GLY A 58 -2.57 -5.70 -15.36
CA GLY A 58 -2.95 -6.49 -14.18
C GLY A 58 -3.19 -5.65 -12.93
N THR A 59 -2.58 -4.48 -12.82
CA THR A 59 -2.77 -3.55 -11.71
C THR A 59 -3.85 -2.51 -11.98
N ALA A 60 -4.30 -2.37 -13.24
CA ALA A 60 -5.11 -1.26 -13.74
C ALA A 60 -4.48 0.09 -13.39
N LYS A 61 -3.20 0.22 -13.72
CA LYS A 61 -2.43 1.45 -13.54
C LYS A 61 -3.10 2.61 -14.29
N PRO A 62 -3.13 3.82 -13.73
CA PRO A 62 -3.57 5.00 -14.46
C PRO A 62 -2.85 5.12 -15.80
N THR A 63 -3.61 5.31 -16.87
CA THR A 63 -3.10 5.44 -18.23
C THR A 63 -2.19 6.66 -18.39
N ALA A 64 -1.38 6.69 -19.45
CA ALA A 64 -0.57 7.87 -19.77
C ALA A 64 -1.43 9.14 -19.92
N ALA A 65 -2.63 9.01 -20.53
CA ALA A 65 -3.57 10.11 -20.70
C ALA A 65 -4.10 10.62 -19.34
N GLU A 66 -4.43 9.72 -18.41
CA GLU A 66 -4.87 10.08 -17.06
C GLU A 66 -3.73 10.76 -16.27
N ARG A 67 -2.50 10.24 -16.38
CA ARG A 67 -1.32 10.82 -15.73
C ARG A 67 -0.89 12.17 -16.32
N ALA A 68 -1.21 12.43 -17.58
CA ALA A 68 -0.98 13.74 -18.20
C ALA A 68 -1.93 14.84 -17.68
N ARG A 69 -3.14 14.44 -17.19
CA ARG A 69 -4.13 15.37 -16.63
C ARG A 69 -3.77 15.81 -15.21
N VAL A 70 -3.25 14.89 -14.40
CA VAL A 70 -2.89 15.12 -13.00
C VAL A 70 -1.53 14.49 -12.73
N PRO A 71 -0.58 15.22 -12.12
CA PRO A 71 0.70 14.62 -11.70
C PRO A 71 0.49 13.47 -10.71
N HIS A 72 1.13 12.34 -10.98
CA HIS A 72 1.10 11.15 -10.13
C HIS A 72 2.52 10.83 -9.64
N HIS A 73 2.66 10.62 -8.34
CA HIS A 73 3.88 10.22 -7.68
C HIS A 73 3.82 8.76 -7.24
N LEU A 74 4.99 8.10 -7.16
CA LEU A 74 5.12 6.70 -6.76
C LEU A 74 4.44 5.71 -7.73
N ILE A 75 4.45 6.05 -9.01
CA ILE A 75 4.10 5.14 -10.09
C ILE A 75 5.35 4.95 -10.95
N ASP A 76 5.64 3.71 -11.39
CA ASP A 76 6.79 3.38 -12.26
C ASP A 76 8.16 3.79 -11.67
N VAL A 77 8.33 3.67 -10.37
CA VAL A 77 9.55 4.10 -9.64
C VAL A 77 10.55 2.97 -9.40
N ARG A 78 10.18 1.72 -9.67
CA ARG A 78 11.00 0.52 -9.51
C ARG A 78 10.92 -0.38 -10.73
N ASP A 79 11.99 -1.10 -11.02
CA ASP A 79 11.93 -2.21 -11.95
C ASP A 79 11.24 -3.42 -11.31
N VAL A 80 10.62 -4.28 -12.12
CA VAL A 80 9.82 -5.39 -11.60
C VAL A 80 10.64 -6.38 -10.77
N ALA A 81 11.93 -6.51 -11.07
CA ALA A 81 12.86 -7.36 -10.33
C ALA A 81 13.31 -6.80 -8.97
N ASP A 82 13.10 -5.48 -8.72
CA ASP A 82 13.57 -4.77 -7.52
C ASP A 82 12.42 -4.56 -6.52
N PRO A 83 12.31 -5.39 -5.45
CA PRO A 83 11.20 -5.30 -4.51
C PRO A 83 11.17 -3.99 -3.73
N MET A 84 10.01 -3.36 -3.63
CA MET A 84 9.75 -2.22 -2.76
C MET A 84 9.45 -2.69 -1.34
N ASP A 85 10.14 -2.17 -0.35
CA ASP A 85 9.77 -2.35 1.05
C ASP A 85 9.04 -1.12 1.61
N ILE A 86 8.55 -1.25 2.86
CA ILE A 86 7.76 -0.19 3.50
C ILE A 86 8.63 1.02 3.87
N THR A 87 9.89 0.82 4.18
CA THR A 87 10.82 1.90 4.57
C THR A 87 11.14 2.77 3.35
N ASP A 88 11.45 2.13 2.23
CA ASP A 88 11.65 2.80 0.94
C ASP A 88 10.40 3.59 0.53
N TYR A 89 9.23 2.93 0.60
CA TYR A 89 7.97 3.60 0.30
C TYR A 89 7.76 4.84 1.16
N LEU A 90 7.96 4.73 2.48
CA LEU A 90 7.73 5.82 3.42
C LEU A 90 8.65 7.02 3.11
N ARG A 91 9.92 6.74 2.85
CA ARG A 91 10.90 7.77 2.46
C ARG A 91 10.46 8.49 1.18
N MET A 92 10.11 7.72 0.14
CA MET A 92 9.67 8.29 -1.15
C MET A 92 8.34 9.03 -1.02
N ALA A 93 7.38 8.50 -0.24
CA ALA A 93 6.10 9.15 -0.02
C ALA A 93 6.26 10.47 0.73
N ARG A 94 7.16 10.52 1.73
CA ARG A 94 7.47 11.75 2.46
C ARG A 94 8.07 12.80 1.54
N THR A 95 9.09 12.45 0.76
CA THR A 95 9.68 13.35 -0.23
C THR A 95 8.63 13.89 -1.20
N ALA A 96 7.81 13.02 -1.78
CA ALA A 96 6.76 13.44 -2.71
C ALA A 96 5.76 14.41 -2.07
N VAL A 97 5.31 14.12 -0.84
CA VAL A 97 4.38 14.98 -0.11
C VAL A 97 5.01 16.34 0.19
N ASP A 98 6.25 16.37 0.69
CA ASP A 98 6.95 17.60 1.03
C ASP A 98 7.18 18.46 -0.24
N ASP A 99 7.54 17.86 -1.38
CA ASP A 99 7.71 18.53 -2.67
C ASP A 99 6.40 19.12 -3.21
N ILE A 100 5.28 18.39 -3.11
CA ILE A 100 3.96 18.89 -3.53
C ILE A 100 3.57 20.12 -2.71
N VAL A 101 3.74 20.04 -1.40
CA VAL A 101 3.41 21.16 -0.49
C VAL A 101 4.32 22.36 -0.69
N ALA A 102 5.60 22.13 -0.97
CA ALA A 102 6.53 23.20 -1.32
C ALA A 102 6.10 23.98 -2.58
N ARG A 103 5.38 23.33 -3.50
CA ARG A 103 4.75 23.97 -4.66
C ARG A 103 3.39 24.62 -4.35
N GLY A 104 2.94 24.60 -3.11
CA GLY A 104 1.64 25.14 -2.68
C GLY A 104 0.43 24.35 -3.19
N ARG A 105 0.60 23.07 -3.54
CA ARG A 105 -0.47 22.23 -4.07
C ARG A 105 -1.06 21.30 -3.00
N PRO A 106 -2.37 21.03 -3.04
CA PRO A 106 -2.96 20.01 -2.20
C PRO A 106 -2.44 18.61 -2.53
N VAL A 107 -2.36 17.75 -1.50
CA VAL A 107 -1.92 16.36 -1.65
C VAL A 107 -3.12 15.43 -1.54
N LEU A 108 -3.26 14.53 -2.54
CA LEU A 108 -4.22 13.42 -2.50
C LEU A 108 -3.49 12.08 -2.52
N VAL A 109 -3.50 11.37 -1.39
CA VAL A 109 -3.02 9.99 -1.33
C VAL A 109 -4.14 9.05 -1.76
N THR A 110 -3.88 8.14 -2.71
CA THR A 110 -4.90 7.17 -3.12
C THR A 110 -4.32 5.77 -3.32
N GLY A 111 -5.04 4.76 -2.83
CA GLY A 111 -4.67 3.36 -2.99
C GLY A 111 -5.50 2.39 -2.17
N GLY A 112 -5.22 1.10 -2.36
CA GLY A 112 -5.93 0.01 -1.69
C GLY A 112 -5.03 -0.90 -0.84
N SER A 113 -3.74 -0.61 -0.75
CA SER A 113 -2.75 -1.43 -0.03
C SER A 113 -2.69 -1.01 1.43
N GLY A 114 -3.43 -1.73 2.27
CA GLY A 114 -3.67 -1.36 3.66
C GLY A 114 -2.40 -1.06 4.47
N PHE A 115 -1.37 -1.90 4.34
CA PHE A 115 -0.14 -1.72 5.09
C PHE A 115 0.60 -0.42 4.72
N TYR A 116 0.66 -0.08 3.42
CA TYR A 116 1.21 1.20 2.97
C TYR A 116 0.33 2.38 3.40
N LEU A 117 -1.00 2.19 3.33
CA LEU A 117 -1.96 3.21 3.78
C LEU A 117 -1.79 3.53 5.28
N LYS A 118 -1.54 2.52 6.11
CA LYS A 118 -1.33 2.70 7.56
C LYS A 118 -0.19 3.66 7.86
N SER A 119 0.83 3.76 7.00
CA SER A 119 1.98 4.65 7.20
C SER A 119 1.63 6.15 7.30
N PHE A 120 0.45 6.54 6.83
CA PHE A 120 -0.03 7.91 6.98
C PHE A 120 -0.68 8.19 8.35
N PHE A 121 -0.97 7.16 9.14
CA PHE A 121 -1.69 7.29 10.42
C PHE A 121 -0.92 6.76 11.61
N ALA A 122 -0.03 5.80 11.40
CA ALA A 122 0.69 5.11 12.46
C ALA A 122 2.09 4.68 12.00
N PRO A 123 3.02 4.42 12.92
CA PRO A 123 4.29 3.79 12.60
C PRO A 123 4.03 2.41 11.96
N VAL A 124 4.85 2.05 10.98
CA VAL A 124 4.76 0.77 10.23
C VAL A 124 6.08 0.01 10.16
N ALA A 125 7.19 0.70 10.46
CA ALA A 125 8.52 0.13 10.55
C ALA A 125 9.22 0.66 11.80
N ASP A 126 10.07 -0.14 12.41
CA ASP A 126 10.99 0.33 13.43
C ASP A 126 12.33 0.75 12.81
N ASN A 127 13.21 1.32 13.63
CA ASN A 127 14.51 1.83 13.21
C ASN A 127 15.62 0.77 13.32
N VAL A 128 15.28 -0.52 13.34
CA VAL A 128 16.27 -1.60 13.40
C VAL A 128 16.82 -1.87 12.01
N GLU A 129 18.08 -1.50 11.81
CA GLU A 129 18.82 -1.84 10.60
C GLU A 129 19.27 -3.30 10.67
N VAL A 130 18.85 -4.11 9.72
CA VAL A 130 19.21 -5.52 9.61
C VAL A 130 20.24 -5.68 8.50
N PRO A 131 21.50 -6.06 8.81
CA PRO A 131 22.53 -6.31 7.79
C PRO A 131 22.08 -7.37 6.78
N ALA A 132 22.46 -7.21 5.50
CA ALA A 132 22.08 -8.13 4.43
C ALA A 132 22.59 -9.57 4.71
N ALA A 133 23.79 -9.72 5.27
CA ALA A 133 24.33 -11.02 5.64
C ALA A 133 23.49 -11.73 6.70
N LEU A 134 23.06 -11.00 7.74
CA LEU A 134 22.19 -11.55 8.79
C LEU A 134 20.83 -11.94 8.23
N ARG A 135 20.28 -11.12 7.31
CA ARG A 135 19.01 -11.43 6.64
C ARG A 135 19.11 -12.71 5.79
N ALA A 136 20.21 -12.90 5.07
CA ALA A 136 20.47 -14.11 4.31
C ALA A 136 20.58 -15.35 5.21
N GLU A 137 21.33 -15.23 6.33
CA GLU A 137 21.45 -16.30 7.32
C GLU A 137 20.09 -16.72 7.88
N VAL A 138 19.32 -15.76 8.40
CA VAL A 138 18.02 -16.04 9.04
C VAL A 138 17.00 -16.56 8.04
N SER A 139 17.03 -16.09 6.78
CA SER A 139 16.10 -16.55 5.74
C SER A 139 16.35 -17.99 5.30
N ALA A 140 17.54 -18.53 5.55
CA ALA A 140 17.90 -19.93 5.25
C ALA A 140 17.41 -20.92 6.33
N LEU A 141 16.95 -20.42 7.49
CA LEU A 141 16.52 -21.28 8.59
C LEU A 141 15.17 -21.93 8.32
N ALA A 142 15.01 -23.16 8.77
CA ALA A 142 13.70 -23.80 8.89
C ALA A 142 12.85 -23.11 9.97
N LEU A 143 11.52 -23.14 9.82
CA LEU A 143 10.60 -22.49 10.78
C LEU A 143 10.87 -22.91 12.23
N ALA A 144 11.01 -24.21 12.48
CA ALA A 144 11.23 -24.75 13.83
C ALA A 144 12.53 -24.22 14.45
N GLU A 145 13.59 -24.12 13.66
CA GLU A 145 14.87 -23.60 14.11
C GLU A 145 14.80 -22.09 14.39
N ALA A 146 14.18 -21.32 13.51
CA ALA A 146 13.99 -19.88 13.72
C ALA A 146 13.15 -19.60 14.99
N VAL A 147 12.10 -20.39 15.25
CA VAL A 147 11.29 -20.30 16.48
C VAL A 147 12.11 -20.66 17.71
N ALA A 148 12.92 -21.74 17.68
CA ALA A 148 13.77 -22.13 18.79
C ALA A 148 14.79 -21.02 19.15
N ARG A 149 15.50 -20.48 18.15
CA ARG A 149 16.44 -19.36 18.36
C ARG A 149 15.75 -18.12 18.94
N LEU A 150 14.54 -17.84 18.46
CA LEU A 150 13.77 -16.69 18.94
C LEU A 150 13.34 -16.85 20.41
N HIS A 151 12.98 -18.07 20.84
CA HIS A 151 12.69 -18.37 22.25
C HIS A 151 13.91 -18.16 23.15
N VAL A 152 15.11 -18.55 22.71
CA VAL A 152 16.35 -18.31 23.47
C VAL A 152 16.58 -16.82 23.73
N LEU A 153 16.29 -15.98 22.72
CA LEU A 153 16.44 -14.51 22.84
C LEU A 153 15.32 -13.85 23.64
N ASN A 154 14.19 -14.54 23.86
CA ASN A 154 12.99 -13.98 24.46
C ASN A 154 12.45 -14.90 25.56
N SER A 155 13.18 -15.01 26.67
CA SER A 155 12.82 -15.88 27.81
C SER A 155 11.45 -15.55 28.42
N ALA A 156 10.98 -14.31 28.31
CA ALA A 156 9.66 -13.87 28.75
C ALA A 156 8.52 -14.29 27.79
N GLY A 157 8.85 -14.96 26.66
CA GLY A 157 7.90 -15.42 25.64
C GLY A 157 7.85 -14.53 24.40
N LEU A 158 7.10 -14.97 23.38
CA LEU A 158 7.02 -14.34 22.07
C LEU A 158 5.79 -13.42 21.89
N GLY A 159 5.01 -13.22 22.97
CA GLY A 159 3.81 -12.38 22.93
C GLY A 159 2.78 -12.87 21.91
N ALA A 160 2.20 -11.98 21.11
CA ALA A 160 1.19 -12.27 20.09
C ALA A 160 1.79 -12.65 18.72
N LEU A 161 3.10 -13.02 18.66
CA LEU A 161 3.71 -13.42 17.40
C LEU A 161 3.10 -14.71 16.88
N ASP A 162 2.62 -14.68 15.62
CA ASP A 162 2.16 -15.87 14.91
C ASP A 162 3.37 -16.75 14.52
N VAL A 163 3.66 -17.73 15.36
CA VAL A 163 4.83 -18.62 15.20
C VAL A 163 4.65 -19.65 14.06
N ALA A 164 3.45 -19.79 13.48
CA ALA A 164 3.24 -20.62 12.29
C ALA A 164 3.61 -19.87 11.00
N ASN A 165 3.84 -18.57 11.07
CA ASN A 165 4.15 -17.74 9.92
C ASN A 165 5.66 -17.51 9.80
N LEU A 166 6.34 -18.28 8.92
CA LEU A 166 7.79 -18.20 8.71
C LEU A 166 8.27 -16.75 8.49
N ARG A 167 7.57 -15.97 7.66
CA ARG A 167 7.98 -14.58 7.39
C ARG A 167 7.92 -13.70 8.64
N ARG A 168 6.93 -13.89 9.52
CA ARG A 168 6.84 -13.12 10.77
C ARG A 168 7.91 -13.54 11.75
N VAL A 169 8.18 -14.83 11.86
CA VAL A 169 9.21 -15.40 12.72
C VAL A 169 10.59 -14.94 12.27
N THR A 170 10.93 -15.08 11.00
CA THR A 170 12.24 -14.64 10.49
C THR A 170 12.46 -13.14 10.68
N ARG A 171 11.44 -12.31 10.39
CA ARG A 171 11.54 -10.86 10.65
C ARG A 171 11.71 -10.51 12.13
N ALA A 172 11.03 -11.23 13.02
CA ALA A 172 11.20 -11.06 14.46
C ALA A 172 12.62 -11.43 14.90
N LEU A 173 13.13 -12.57 14.43
CA LEU A 173 14.48 -13.05 14.73
C LEU A 173 15.57 -12.10 14.21
N GLU A 174 15.47 -11.68 12.95
CA GLU A 174 16.36 -10.69 12.34
C GLU A 174 16.50 -9.43 13.22
N ARG A 175 15.37 -8.92 13.69
CA ARG A 175 15.34 -7.70 14.50
C ARG A 175 15.94 -7.90 15.89
N CYS A 176 15.65 -9.01 16.55
CA CYS A 176 16.25 -9.34 17.85
C CYS A 176 17.78 -9.50 17.72
N LEU A 177 18.24 -10.23 16.71
CA LEU A 177 19.69 -10.44 16.49
C LEU A 177 20.41 -9.14 16.11
N ALA A 178 19.83 -8.33 15.24
CA ALA A 178 20.45 -7.08 14.81
C ALA A 178 20.53 -6.03 15.91
N SER A 179 19.54 -6.01 16.82
CA SER A 179 19.47 -5.00 17.88
C SER A 179 19.99 -5.47 19.24
N GLY A 180 20.16 -6.78 19.45
CA GLY A 180 20.45 -7.37 20.76
C GLY A 180 19.29 -7.25 21.77
N ARG A 181 18.06 -6.99 21.32
CA ARG A 181 16.89 -6.67 22.14
C ARG A 181 15.80 -7.71 22.00
N THR A 182 14.99 -7.84 23.02
CA THR A 182 13.82 -8.72 23.04
C THR A 182 12.66 -8.15 22.21
N LEU A 183 11.72 -9.00 21.83
CA LEU A 183 10.48 -8.58 21.16
C LEU A 183 9.66 -7.62 22.02
N ALA A 184 9.64 -7.82 23.33
CA ALA A 184 8.92 -6.94 24.25
C ALA A 184 9.50 -5.52 24.26
N GLU A 185 10.83 -5.38 24.30
CA GLU A 185 11.52 -4.08 24.25
C GLU A 185 11.30 -3.40 22.90
N LEU A 186 11.43 -4.15 21.79
CA LEU A 186 11.18 -3.64 20.45
C LEU A 186 9.72 -3.18 20.28
N ALA A 187 8.77 -3.93 20.83
CA ALA A 187 7.35 -3.56 20.79
C ALA A 187 7.07 -2.30 21.63
N ALA A 188 7.70 -2.16 22.81
CA ALA A 188 7.57 -0.98 23.65
C ALA A 188 8.12 0.28 22.97
N ASP A 189 9.25 0.18 22.29
CA ASP A 189 9.83 1.31 21.54
C ASP A 189 8.98 1.67 20.33
N PHE A 190 8.52 0.66 19.59
CA PHE A 190 7.64 0.86 18.44
C PHE A 190 6.34 1.59 18.84
N ALA A 191 5.77 1.25 19.99
CA ALA A 191 4.56 1.90 20.50
C ALA A 191 4.75 3.38 20.84
N ARG A 192 6.00 3.81 21.11
CA ARG A 192 6.35 5.21 21.41
C ARG A 192 6.70 6.04 20.16
N GLN A 193 6.85 5.39 19.02
CA GLN A 193 7.19 6.11 17.79
C GLN A 193 6.03 7.01 17.34
N PRO A 194 6.30 8.26 16.95
CA PRO A 194 5.28 9.12 16.37
C PRO A 194 4.86 8.58 14.99
N ALA A 195 3.61 8.84 14.63
CA ALA A 195 3.18 8.57 13.25
C ALA A 195 4.01 9.42 12.27
N PRO A 196 4.37 8.91 11.09
CA PRO A 196 5.20 9.62 10.12
C PRO A 196 4.64 10.99 9.72
N PHE A 197 3.31 11.15 9.75
CA PHE A 197 2.61 12.40 9.45
C PHE A 197 1.88 12.99 10.68
N ALA A 198 2.41 12.79 11.90
CA ALA A 198 1.78 13.27 13.15
C ALA A 198 1.54 14.80 13.18
N GLY A 199 2.35 15.58 12.45
CA GLY A 199 2.19 17.04 12.33
C GLY A 199 1.13 17.49 11.31
N TRP A 200 0.41 16.58 10.66
CA TRP A 200 -0.54 16.84 9.59
C TRP A 200 -1.99 16.62 10.03
N SER A 201 -2.92 17.34 9.42
CA SER A 201 -4.34 17.03 9.48
C SER A 201 -4.67 16.07 8.34
N VAL A 202 -5.09 14.84 8.67
CA VAL A 202 -5.38 13.81 7.67
C VAL A 202 -6.88 13.60 7.54
N PHE A 203 -7.43 13.90 6.37
CA PHE A 203 -8.81 13.62 6.00
C PHE A 203 -8.89 12.29 5.26
N LEU A 204 -9.46 11.29 5.89
CA LEU A 204 -9.57 9.94 5.33
C LEU A 204 -10.99 9.62 4.90
N THR A 205 -11.15 9.33 3.62
CA THR A 205 -12.40 8.83 3.04
C THR A 205 -12.20 7.45 2.43
N ARG A 206 -13.10 6.55 2.77
CA ARG A 206 -13.18 5.22 2.19
C ARG A 206 -14.40 5.11 1.28
N LEU A 207 -14.14 4.86 0.00
CA LEU A 207 -15.19 4.49 -0.93
C LEU A 207 -15.62 3.03 -0.72
N ASP A 208 -16.91 2.79 -0.83
CA ASP A 208 -17.46 1.44 -0.90
C ASP A 208 -18.54 1.37 -2.00
N ARG A 209 -18.99 0.16 -2.32
CA ARG A 209 -20.08 -0.12 -3.26
C ARG A 209 -20.86 -1.35 -2.84
N PRO A 210 -22.13 -1.50 -3.26
CA PRO A 210 -22.88 -2.73 -3.09
C PRO A 210 -22.12 -3.94 -3.65
N PRO A 211 -22.20 -5.12 -3.00
CA PRO A 211 -21.49 -6.32 -3.44
C PRO A 211 -21.78 -6.73 -4.89
N ALA A 212 -23.02 -6.59 -5.35
CA ALA A 212 -23.42 -6.94 -6.72
C ALA A 212 -22.74 -6.03 -7.78
N ASP A 213 -22.64 -4.71 -7.49
CA ASP A 213 -21.95 -3.79 -8.38
C ASP A 213 -20.43 -4.08 -8.42
N LEU A 214 -19.81 -4.33 -7.27
CA LEU A 214 -18.40 -4.74 -7.25
C LEU A 214 -18.14 -6.03 -8.02
N GLU A 215 -19.04 -7.00 -7.93
CA GLU A 215 -18.94 -8.26 -8.67
C GLU A 215 -18.98 -8.01 -10.18
N ALA A 216 -19.94 -7.22 -10.67
CA ALA A 216 -20.05 -6.87 -12.08
C ALA A 216 -18.81 -6.13 -12.59
N ARG A 217 -18.30 -5.17 -11.81
CA ARG A 217 -17.09 -4.39 -12.14
C ARG A 217 -15.83 -5.24 -12.13
N ILE A 218 -15.70 -6.21 -11.21
CA ILE A 218 -14.57 -7.14 -11.19
C ILE A 218 -14.58 -7.99 -12.46
N LYS A 219 -15.72 -8.56 -12.85
CA LYS A 219 -15.84 -9.38 -14.07
C LYS A 219 -15.49 -8.57 -15.32
N ALA A 220 -16.06 -7.38 -15.46
CA ALA A 220 -15.79 -6.49 -16.59
C ALA A 220 -14.29 -6.12 -16.67
N ARG A 221 -13.69 -5.76 -15.53
CA ARG A 221 -12.26 -5.42 -15.46
C ARG A 221 -11.36 -6.59 -15.85
N VAL A 222 -11.65 -7.80 -15.37
CA VAL A 222 -10.86 -8.99 -15.70
C VAL A 222 -10.98 -9.32 -17.20
N ALA A 223 -12.18 -9.25 -17.76
CA ALA A 223 -12.37 -9.43 -19.20
C ALA A 223 -11.57 -8.42 -20.04
N THR A 224 -11.57 -7.15 -19.62
CA THR A 224 -10.76 -6.09 -20.27
C THR A 224 -9.26 -6.39 -20.16
N MET A 225 -8.75 -6.73 -18.98
CA MET A 225 -7.34 -7.06 -18.78
C MET A 225 -6.84 -8.20 -19.68
N LEU A 226 -7.63 -9.26 -19.80
CA LEU A 226 -7.28 -10.42 -20.64
C LEU A 226 -7.34 -10.06 -22.13
N ARG A 227 -8.39 -9.38 -22.58
CA ARG A 227 -8.53 -8.90 -23.96
C ARG A 227 -7.41 -7.95 -24.36
N ASP A 228 -6.98 -7.07 -23.46
CA ASP A 228 -5.98 -6.03 -23.71
C ASP A 228 -4.54 -6.57 -23.59
N GLY A 229 -4.35 -7.88 -23.31
CA GLY A 229 -3.05 -8.56 -23.40
C GLY A 229 -2.34 -8.80 -22.09
N LEU A 230 -3.05 -9.07 -21.00
CA LEU A 230 -2.44 -9.40 -19.70
C LEU A 230 -1.44 -10.56 -19.78
N VAL A 231 -1.73 -11.58 -20.62
CA VAL A 231 -0.84 -12.74 -20.80
C VAL A 231 0.50 -12.32 -21.38
N GLU A 232 0.48 -11.46 -22.40
CA GLU A 232 1.67 -10.91 -23.05
C GLU A 232 2.43 -9.97 -22.10
N GLU A 233 1.72 -9.19 -21.28
CA GLU A 233 2.35 -8.38 -20.24
C GLU A 233 3.15 -9.26 -19.28
N VAL A 234 2.58 -10.36 -18.79
CA VAL A 234 3.27 -11.28 -17.87
C VAL A 234 4.46 -11.98 -18.54
N ARG A 235 4.32 -12.42 -19.80
CA ARG A 235 5.45 -13.00 -20.56
C ARG A 235 6.64 -12.03 -20.68
N ARG A 236 6.35 -10.77 -20.95
CA ARG A 236 7.37 -9.71 -21.04
C ARG A 236 8.03 -9.45 -19.69
N LEU A 237 7.22 -9.34 -18.63
CA LEU A 237 7.71 -9.09 -17.28
C LEU A 237 8.50 -10.26 -16.70
N ARG A 238 8.14 -11.50 -17.07
CA ARG A 238 8.92 -12.70 -16.72
C ARG A 238 10.36 -12.60 -17.22
N LYS A 239 10.54 -12.16 -18.47
CA LYS A 239 11.87 -11.91 -19.05
C LYS A 239 12.61 -10.74 -18.36
N ALA A 240 11.87 -9.80 -17.77
CA ALA A 240 12.43 -8.66 -17.04
C ALA A 240 12.68 -8.95 -15.54
N GLY A 241 12.55 -10.20 -15.09
CA GLY A 241 12.87 -10.60 -13.72
C GLY A 241 11.69 -10.57 -12.74
N LEU A 242 10.44 -10.64 -13.21
CA LEU A 242 9.24 -10.69 -12.36
C LEU A 242 9.36 -11.74 -11.23
N GLU A 243 9.95 -12.90 -11.51
CA GLU A 243 10.08 -14.01 -10.57
C GLU A 243 11.07 -13.72 -9.42
N GLN A 244 11.93 -12.71 -9.56
CA GLN A 244 12.85 -12.27 -8.50
C GLN A 244 12.11 -11.43 -7.44
N ASN A 245 10.88 -10.98 -7.73
CA ASN A 245 10.09 -10.17 -6.83
C ASN A 245 8.88 -10.94 -6.27
N PRO A 246 8.97 -11.46 -5.02
CA PRO A 246 7.88 -12.24 -4.42
C PRO A 246 6.57 -11.48 -4.23
N SER A 247 6.59 -10.15 -4.22
CA SER A 247 5.38 -9.33 -4.13
C SER A 247 4.67 -9.24 -5.48
N ALA A 248 5.43 -9.08 -6.55
CA ALA A 248 4.92 -9.01 -7.92
C ALA A 248 4.41 -10.37 -8.41
N THR A 249 5.15 -11.48 -8.15
CA THR A 249 4.72 -12.84 -8.53
C THR A 249 3.43 -13.29 -7.85
N LYS A 250 3.15 -12.81 -6.63
CA LYS A 250 1.92 -13.15 -5.88
C LYS A 250 0.74 -12.25 -6.20
N ALA A 251 0.93 -11.23 -7.04
CA ALA A 251 -0.12 -10.32 -7.44
C ALA A 251 -1.22 -11.05 -8.24
N ILE A 252 -2.47 -10.73 -7.94
CA ILE A 252 -3.63 -11.30 -8.65
C ILE A 252 -3.59 -10.84 -10.11
N GLY A 253 -3.86 -11.76 -11.01
CA GLY A 253 -3.66 -11.62 -12.45
C GLY A 253 -2.32 -12.18 -12.88
N TYR A 254 -1.22 -11.76 -12.26
CA TYR A 254 0.13 -12.22 -12.59
C TYR A 254 0.38 -13.66 -12.17
N ARG A 255 0.07 -14.04 -10.94
CA ARG A 255 0.27 -15.40 -10.44
C ARG A 255 -0.58 -16.44 -11.17
N GLU A 256 -1.80 -16.07 -11.57
CA GLU A 256 -2.68 -16.95 -12.34
C GLU A 256 -2.12 -17.17 -13.74
N VAL A 257 -1.67 -16.12 -14.41
CA VAL A 257 -1.03 -16.21 -15.73
C VAL A 257 0.29 -16.98 -15.64
N LEU A 258 1.13 -16.73 -14.62
CA LEU A 258 2.37 -17.50 -14.41
C LEU A 258 2.06 -19.00 -14.26
N ALA A 259 1.03 -19.37 -13.50
CA ALA A 259 0.61 -20.76 -13.35
C ALA A 259 0.22 -21.41 -14.69
N VAL A 260 -0.46 -20.68 -15.56
CA VAL A 260 -0.78 -21.16 -16.93
C VAL A 260 0.49 -21.31 -17.77
N LEU A 261 1.39 -20.33 -17.75
CA LEU A 261 2.65 -20.39 -18.51
C LEU A 261 3.58 -21.53 -18.06
N GLU A 262 3.42 -22.01 -16.84
CA GLU A 262 4.15 -23.13 -16.26
C GLU A 262 3.39 -24.47 -16.38
N GLY A 263 2.26 -24.53 -17.06
CA GLY A 263 1.45 -25.72 -17.25
C GLY A 263 0.68 -26.19 -16.00
N ARG A 264 0.58 -25.34 -14.98
CA ARG A 264 -0.14 -25.63 -13.72
C ARG A 264 -1.57 -25.06 -13.67
N GLY A 265 -2.03 -24.43 -14.75
CA GLY A 265 -3.35 -23.85 -14.87
C GLY A 265 -3.89 -23.91 -16.29
N SER A 266 -5.17 -23.58 -16.47
CA SER A 266 -5.83 -23.54 -17.77
C SER A 266 -6.07 -22.10 -18.19
N GLU A 267 -5.80 -21.77 -19.46
CA GLU A 267 -6.08 -20.46 -20.03
C GLU A 267 -7.61 -20.18 -20.04
N ALA A 268 -8.43 -21.22 -20.25
CA ALA A 268 -9.88 -21.12 -20.22
C ALA A 268 -10.42 -20.69 -18.84
N ASP A 269 -9.72 -21.02 -17.76
CA ASP A 269 -10.13 -20.71 -16.39
C ASP A 269 -9.58 -19.38 -15.86
N LEU A 270 -8.67 -18.71 -16.59
CA LEU A 270 -8.00 -17.50 -16.12
C LEU A 270 -8.99 -16.41 -15.67
N ALA A 271 -10.02 -16.14 -16.46
CA ALA A 271 -11.01 -15.11 -16.12
C ALA A 271 -11.73 -15.42 -14.80
N PHE A 272 -12.11 -16.68 -14.63
CA PHE A 272 -12.79 -17.16 -13.41
C PHE A 272 -11.89 -17.06 -12.18
N GLU A 273 -10.66 -17.57 -12.30
CA GLU A 273 -9.69 -17.61 -11.20
C GLU A 273 -9.26 -16.20 -10.75
N ILE A 274 -8.95 -15.31 -11.68
CA ILE A 274 -8.60 -13.91 -11.39
C ILE A 274 -9.79 -13.21 -10.71
N ALA A 275 -11.02 -13.38 -11.23
CA ALA A 275 -12.21 -12.78 -10.62
C ALA A 275 -12.48 -13.33 -9.22
N ARG A 276 -12.37 -14.65 -9.01
CA ARG A 276 -12.51 -15.33 -7.71
C ARG A 276 -11.53 -14.76 -6.68
N ASN A 277 -10.26 -14.67 -7.07
CA ASN A 277 -9.20 -14.20 -6.17
C ASN A 277 -9.31 -12.68 -5.91
N THR A 278 -9.79 -11.91 -6.87
CA THR A 278 -10.09 -10.48 -6.69
C THR A 278 -11.23 -10.27 -5.69
N ARG A 279 -12.29 -11.09 -5.73
CA ARG A 279 -13.37 -11.08 -4.69
C ARG A 279 -12.82 -11.38 -3.31
N ALA A 280 -11.95 -12.38 -3.20
CA ALA A 280 -11.30 -12.70 -1.92
C ALA A 280 -10.44 -11.53 -1.40
N LEU A 281 -9.75 -10.82 -2.29
CA LEU A 281 -9.01 -9.60 -1.94
C LEU A 281 -9.95 -8.49 -1.44
N VAL A 282 -11.08 -8.25 -2.10
CA VAL A 282 -12.09 -7.27 -1.65
C VAL A 282 -12.54 -7.56 -0.22
N LYS A 283 -12.86 -8.83 0.10
CA LYS A 283 -13.24 -9.23 1.47
C LYS A 283 -12.13 -8.93 2.48
N LYS A 284 -10.88 -9.26 2.15
CA LYS A 284 -9.71 -8.98 2.98
C LYS A 284 -9.51 -7.47 3.17
N GLN A 285 -9.61 -6.68 2.10
CA GLN A 285 -9.47 -5.22 2.18
C GLN A 285 -10.56 -4.60 3.05
N ARG A 286 -11.83 -4.98 2.88
CA ARG A 286 -12.94 -4.47 3.71
C ARG A 286 -12.73 -4.80 5.20
N THR A 287 -12.33 -6.04 5.52
CA THR A 287 -12.02 -6.42 6.90
C THR A 287 -10.87 -5.59 7.44
N TRP A 288 -9.79 -5.44 6.67
CA TRP A 288 -8.62 -4.68 7.07
C TRP A 288 -8.97 -3.20 7.31
N PHE A 289 -9.69 -2.57 6.41
CA PHE A 289 -10.11 -1.16 6.56
C PHE A 289 -10.95 -0.95 7.82
N ARG A 290 -11.86 -1.87 8.12
CA ARG A 290 -12.71 -1.80 9.31
C ARG A 290 -11.93 -1.92 10.61
N THR A 291 -10.86 -2.72 10.63
CA THR A 291 -10.14 -3.08 11.87
C THR A 291 -8.85 -2.30 12.09
N GLN A 292 -8.26 -1.72 11.03
CA GLN A 292 -6.93 -1.14 11.08
C GLN A 292 -6.86 0.36 10.74
N LEU A 293 -7.89 0.92 10.13
CA LEU A 293 -7.93 2.35 9.88
C LEU A 293 -8.47 3.11 11.12
N PRO A 294 -7.99 4.34 11.36
CA PRO A 294 -8.60 5.23 12.34
C PRO A 294 -10.05 5.56 11.93
N PRO A 295 -10.83 6.22 12.79
CA PRO A 295 -12.14 6.73 12.41
C PRO A 295 -12.09 7.51 11.09
N HIS A 296 -12.98 7.20 10.16
CA HIS A 296 -12.97 7.75 8.81
C HIS A 296 -14.38 7.82 8.21
N ARG A 297 -14.54 8.71 7.24
CA ARG A 297 -15.76 8.80 6.44
C ARG A 297 -15.86 7.59 5.50
N VAL A 298 -17.07 7.03 5.39
CA VAL A 298 -17.39 5.99 4.41
C VAL A 298 -18.46 6.51 3.47
N VAL A 299 -18.19 6.42 2.16
CA VAL A 299 -19.08 6.97 1.13
C VAL A 299 -19.35 5.90 0.07
N GLY A 300 -20.61 5.78 -0.34
CA GLY A 300 -21.00 4.97 -1.49
C GLY A 300 -20.55 5.63 -2.80
N ALA A 301 -19.69 4.97 -3.55
CA ALA A 301 -19.19 5.52 -4.82
C ALA A 301 -20.25 5.53 -5.94
N ASP A 302 -21.39 4.89 -5.71
CA ASP A 302 -22.57 4.85 -6.55
C ASP A 302 -23.57 5.97 -6.27
N VAL A 303 -23.48 6.60 -5.08
CA VAL A 303 -24.42 7.66 -4.67
C VAL A 303 -23.77 9.04 -4.58
N LEU A 304 -22.44 9.15 -4.73
CA LEU A 304 -21.76 10.45 -4.79
C LEU A 304 -22.22 11.24 -6.02
N ALA A 305 -22.75 12.43 -5.79
CA ALA A 305 -23.16 13.33 -6.86
C ALA A 305 -22.02 14.25 -7.30
N ASP A 306 -21.18 14.70 -6.37
CA ASP A 306 -20.06 15.60 -6.64
C ASP A 306 -18.76 15.17 -5.96
N VAL A 307 -17.62 15.57 -6.55
CA VAL A 307 -16.29 15.27 -6.02
C VAL A 307 -15.99 15.96 -4.71
N ASP A 308 -16.60 17.13 -4.44
CA ASP A 308 -16.38 17.88 -3.21
C ASP A 308 -16.98 17.17 -2.00
N GLU A 309 -17.94 16.27 -2.21
CA GLU A 309 -18.48 15.42 -1.16
C GLU A 309 -17.47 14.41 -0.61
N LEU A 310 -16.38 14.12 -1.34
CA LEU A 310 -15.39 13.15 -0.90
C LEU A 310 -14.80 13.48 0.46
N PHE A 311 -14.48 14.75 0.70
CA PHE A 311 -13.83 15.21 1.93
C PHE A 311 -14.64 16.28 2.66
N ALA A 312 -15.94 16.37 2.37
CA ALA A 312 -16.83 17.26 3.11
C ALA A 312 -16.84 16.90 4.62
N PRO A 313 -16.96 17.85 5.51
CA PRO A 313 -17.20 17.58 6.94
C PRO A 313 -18.40 16.64 7.12
N ALA A 314 -18.33 15.77 8.14
CA ALA A 314 -19.42 14.86 8.48
C ALA A 314 -20.57 15.62 9.12
#